data_7c2c2090817d24aa9120255ed1a34a36
#
_entry.id   7c2c2090817d24aa9120255ed1a34a36
#
_cell.length_a   1.000
_cell.length_b   1.000
_cell.length_c   1.000
_cell.angle_alpha   90.00
_cell.angle_beta   90.00
_cell.angle_gamma   90.00
#
_symmetry.space_group_name_H-M   'P 1'
#
loop_
_entity.id
_entity.type
_entity.pdbx_description
1 polymer ?
#
loop_
_entity_poly.entity_id
_entity_poly.type
_entity_poly.pdbx_seq_one_letter_code
_entity_poly.pdbx_strand_id
1 'polypeptide(L)'
;GSTAGFEGAWFMNRYIGFGGRISATSMPLSLTKPLANPTVPGTTYQVNALKSDPLDMIGGYIGSYLSYPVTNRFLLGTKLLIGCNYSPASRISALGVEEGKPETIEKEIVNTNKAFNIGYSTNASFSYILHPNLNVRVFLDYTFIPSRFVSYIANPQKETDRFEHHKTLQTLTLGASVNIMLW
;
A
#
# COMPACT_ATOMS: atom_id res chain seq x y z
N GLY A 1 -1.73 -3.07 8.48
CA GLY A 1 -0.59 -2.43 7.85
C GLY A 1 -0.18 -1.13 8.52
N SER A 2 0.96 -0.63 8.17
CA SER A 2 1.50 0.62 8.67
C SER A 2 1.88 1.54 7.52
N THR A 3 1.73 2.85 7.72
CA THR A 3 2.13 3.88 6.77
C THR A 3 2.89 4.97 7.50
N ALA A 4 4.02 5.39 6.92
CA ALA A 4 4.80 6.54 7.38
C ALA A 4 5.10 7.44 6.18
N GLY A 5 5.24 8.76 6.41
CA GLY A 5 5.52 9.68 5.31
C GLY A 5 5.73 11.11 5.75
N PHE A 6 6.10 11.92 4.76
CA PHE A 6 6.25 13.36 4.86
C PHE A 6 5.28 14.04 3.90
N GLU A 7 4.75 15.16 4.34
CA GLU A 7 3.79 15.94 3.58
C GLU A 7 4.11 17.41 3.73
N GLY A 8 4.04 18.15 2.64
CA GLY A 8 4.22 19.59 2.62
C GLY A 8 3.24 20.26 1.68
N ALA A 9 2.70 21.41 2.09
CA ALA A 9 1.81 22.21 1.27
C ALA A 9 2.08 23.69 1.45
N TRP A 10 2.02 24.44 0.36
CA TRP A 10 2.04 25.88 0.34
C TRP A 10 0.60 26.40 0.11
N PHE A 11 0.14 27.26 0.99
CA PHE A 11 -1.20 27.83 0.94
C PHE A 11 -1.18 29.20 0.28
N MET A 12 -1.92 29.35 -0.83
CA MET A 12 -2.11 30.61 -1.54
C MET A 12 -2.98 31.58 -0.71
N ASN A 13 -3.88 31.04 0.07
CA ASN A 13 -4.70 31.74 1.02
C ASN A 13 -5.04 30.79 2.18
N ARG A 14 -5.80 31.27 3.20
CA ARG A 14 -6.14 30.45 4.38
C ARG A 14 -6.98 29.21 4.08
N TYR A 15 -7.50 29.05 2.86
CA TYR A 15 -8.39 27.95 2.50
C TYR A 15 -7.79 26.96 1.51
N ILE A 16 -6.98 27.45 0.57
CA ILE A 16 -6.54 26.67 -0.59
C ILE A 16 -5.02 26.65 -0.63
N GLY A 17 -4.47 25.45 -0.72
CA GLY A 17 -3.06 25.20 -0.89
C GLY A 17 -2.80 24.16 -1.98
N PHE A 18 -1.54 24.07 -2.37
CA PHE A 18 -1.00 23.06 -3.27
C PHE A 18 0.24 22.44 -2.63
N GLY A 19 0.39 21.12 -2.79
CA GLY A 19 1.50 20.47 -2.13
C GLY A 19 1.71 19.04 -2.57
N GLY A 20 2.51 18.31 -1.79
CA GLY A 20 2.82 16.93 -2.07
C GLY A 20 3.06 16.09 -0.84
N ARG A 21 3.03 14.77 -1.04
CA ARG A 21 3.28 13.75 -0.03
C ARG A 21 4.17 12.67 -0.58
N ILE A 22 5.11 12.21 0.23
CA ILE A 22 5.87 10.97 0.01
C ILE A 22 5.54 10.05 1.18
N SER A 23 5.16 8.81 0.87
CA SER A 23 4.79 7.83 1.90
C SER A 23 5.32 6.45 1.55
N ALA A 24 5.68 5.70 2.60
CA ALA A 24 5.97 4.28 2.55
C ALA A 24 4.87 3.54 3.31
N THR A 25 4.34 2.50 2.71
CA THR A 25 3.25 1.68 3.25
C THR A 25 3.66 0.23 3.21
N SER A 26 3.46 -0.48 4.32
CA SER A 26 3.67 -1.93 4.42
C SER A 26 2.35 -2.58 4.85
N MET A 27 1.86 -3.51 4.03
CA MET A 27 0.61 -4.22 4.26
C MET A 27 0.86 -5.72 4.35
N PRO A 28 0.53 -6.37 5.48
CA PRO A 28 0.56 -7.83 5.54
C PRO A 28 -0.51 -8.38 4.58
N LEU A 29 -0.10 -9.26 3.69
CA LEU A 29 -1.02 -10.01 2.85
C LEU A 29 -1.50 -11.24 3.63
N SER A 30 -2.76 -11.24 4.07
CA SER A 30 -3.37 -12.42 4.68
C SER A 30 -4.06 -13.23 3.60
N LEU A 31 -3.50 -14.38 3.28
CA LEU A 31 -4.11 -15.35 2.36
C LEU A 31 -5.08 -16.22 3.15
N THR A 32 -6.34 -15.80 3.22
CA THR A 32 -7.36 -16.42 4.08
C THR A 32 -7.99 -17.69 3.51
N LYS A 33 -7.71 -18.06 2.26
CA LYS A 33 -8.18 -19.30 1.68
C LYS A 33 -7.00 -20.08 1.13
N PRO A 34 -6.74 -21.31 1.60
CA PRO A 34 -5.92 -22.21 0.82
C PRO A 34 -6.60 -22.33 -0.56
N LEU A 35 -5.88 -22.01 -1.63
CA LEU A 35 -6.30 -22.48 -2.94
C LEU A 35 -6.55 -23.97 -2.78
N ALA A 36 -7.76 -24.44 -3.15
CA ALA A 36 -8.12 -25.83 -3.06
C ALA A 36 -6.96 -26.65 -3.64
N ASN A 37 -6.22 -27.32 -2.76
CA ASN A 37 -5.06 -28.15 -3.03
C ASN A 37 -4.39 -27.83 -4.37
N PRO A 38 -3.50 -26.83 -4.46
CA PRO A 38 -2.74 -26.62 -5.67
C PRO A 38 -1.79 -27.81 -5.79
N THR A 39 -2.21 -28.83 -6.52
CA THR A 39 -1.31 -29.85 -7.01
C THR A 39 -0.37 -29.16 -8.00
N VAL A 40 0.87 -29.00 -7.61
CA VAL A 40 1.92 -28.62 -8.57
C VAL A 40 1.95 -29.73 -9.63
N PRO A 41 1.67 -29.44 -10.90
CA PRO A 41 1.63 -30.47 -11.92
C PRO A 41 2.93 -31.28 -11.91
N GLY A 42 2.83 -32.60 -11.73
CA GLY A 42 3.96 -33.53 -11.74
C GLY A 42 4.63 -33.81 -10.40
N THR A 43 4.10 -33.33 -9.26
CA THR A 43 4.57 -33.69 -7.92
C THR A 43 3.41 -33.86 -6.96
N THR A 44 3.46 -34.88 -6.10
CA THR A 44 2.56 -35.07 -4.95
C THR A 44 2.96 -34.17 -3.80
N TYR A 45 2.89 -32.85 -4.04
CA TYR A 45 3.21 -31.84 -3.04
C TYR A 45 1.95 -31.37 -2.32
N GLN A 46 1.83 -31.66 -1.03
CA GLN A 46 0.70 -31.20 -0.21
C GLN A 46 1.06 -29.86 0.43
N VAL A 47 0.30 -28.81 0.06
CA VAL A 47 0.46 -27.47 0.64
C VAL A 47 -0.23 -27.40 1.99
N ASN A 48 0.52 -27.19 3.04
CA ASN A 48 0.02 -27.08 4.41
C ASN A 48 -0.25 -25.61 4.79
N ALA A 49 0.53 -24.68 4.27
CA ALA A 49 0.38 -23.24 4.53
C ALA A 49 0.92 -22.40 3.37
N LEU A 50 0.36 -21.22 3.21
CA LEU A 50 0.87 -20.19 2.30
C LEU A 50 1.49 -19.08 3.13
N LYS A 51 2.72 -18.72 2.79
CA LYS A 51 3.44 -17.58 3.36
C LYS A 51 3.59 -16.52 2.28
N SER A 52 3.23 -15.30 2.59
CA SER A 52 3.44 -14.19 1.68
C SER A 52 4.27 -13.11 2.34
N ASP A 53 5.16 -12.52 1.56
CA ASP A 53 5.83 -11.30 1.98
C ASP A 53 4.82 -10.16 2.11
N PRO A 54 5.06 -9.18 3.00
CA PRO A 54 4.22 -7.99 3.05
C PRO A 54 4.27 -7.26 1.70
N LEU A 55 3.17 -6.62 1.34
CA LEU A 55 3.13 -5.74 0.19
C LEU A 55 3.67 -4.37 0.62
N ASP A 56 4.90 -4.10 0.24
CA ASP A 56 5.54 -2.81 0.47
C ASP A 56 5.31 -1.88 -0.72
N MET A 57 5.01 -0.62 -0.44
CA MET A 57 4.80 0.40 -1.46
C MET A 57 5.46 1.71 -1.05
N ILE A 58 6.07 2.38 -2.01
CA ILE A 58 6.53 3.76 -1.86
C ILE A 58 5.75 4.62 -2.85
N GLY A 59 5.09 5.67 -2.37
CA GLY A 59 4.27 6.56 -3.18
C GLY A 59 4.69 8.01 -3.08
N GLY A 60 4.63 8.71 -4.21
CA GLY A 60 4.79 10.16 -4.31
C GLY A 60 3.53 10.77 -4.93
N TYR A 61 2.96 11.77 -4.28
CA TYR A 61 1.68 12.38 -4.65
C TYR A 61 1.80 13.89 -4.64
N ILE A 62 1.06 14.55 -5.54
CA ILE A 62 0.90 16.02 -5.58
C ILE A 62 -0.57 16.37 -5.76
N GLY A 63 -0.97 17.54 -5.30
CA GLY A 63 -2.35 18.01 -5.51
C GLY A 63 -2.78 19.14 -4.60
N SER A 64 -4.09 19.30 -4.51
CA SER A 64 -4.73 20.40 -3.79
C SER A 64 -5.04 20.04 -2.36
N TYR A 65 -4.93 21.05 -1.51
CA TYR A 65 -5.23 21.03 -0.10
C TYR A 65 -6.29 22.10 0.18
N LEU A 66 -7.33 21.71 0.89
CA LEU A 66 -8.35 22.62 1.36
C LEU A 66 -8.32 22.62 2.89
N SER A 67 -8.39 23.81 3.47
CA SER A 67 -8.44 24.00 4.91
C SER A 67 -9.55 24.99 5.24
N TYR A 68 -10.41 24.61 6.17
CA TYR A 68 -11.52 25.45 6.61
C TYR A 68 -11.43 25.68 8.12
N PRO A 69 -11.20 26.93 8.57
CA PRO A 69 -11.17 27.25 10.00
C PRO A 69 -12.60 27.21 10.56
N VAL A 70 -12.85 26.27 11.46
CA VAL A 70 -14.11 26.18 12.21
C VAL A 70 -14.11 27.17 13.36
N THR A 71 -12.97 27.27 14.02
CA THR A 71 -12.70 28.26 15.08
C THR A 71 -11.24 28.73 14.97
N ASN A 72 -10.83 29.63 15.87
CA ASN A 72 -9.43 30.09 15.92
C ASN A 72 -8.42 28.99 16.26
N ARG A 73 -8.90 27.84 16.76
CA ARG A 73 -8.04 26.72 17.15
C ARG A 73 -8.31 25.42 16.36
N PHE A 74 -9.42 25.33 15.67
CA PHE A 74 -9.83 24.11 14.97
C PHE A 74 -9.93 24.33 13.48
N LEU A 75 -9.29 23.42 12.71
CA LEU A 75 -9.34 23.42 11.26
C LEU A 75 -9.91 22.07 10.78
N LEU A 76 -10.80 22.12 9.81
CA LEU A 76 -11.16 20.99 8.98
C LEU A 76 -10.32 21.05 7.71
N GLY A 77 -9.80 19.91 7.29
CA GLY A 77 -8.99 19.80 6.10
C GLY A 77 -9.44 18.65 5.20
N THR A 78 -9.26 18.85 3.92
CA THR A 78 -9.33 17.79 2.92
C THR A 78 -8.24 18.00 1.88
N LYS A 79 -7.87 16.93 1.19
CA LYS A 79 -6.91 16.98 0.08
C LYS A 79 -7.34 16.03 -1.01
N LEU A 80 -6.97 16.37 -2.24
CA LEU A 80 -7.10 15.52 -3.40
C LEU A 80 -5.74 15.47 -4.10
N LEU A 81 -5.14 14.29 -4.11
CA LEU A 81 -3.80 14.07 -4.60
C LEU A 81 -3.82 13.01 -5.71
N ILE A 82 -3.00 13.24 -6.72
CA ILE A 82 -2.66 12.25 -7.75
C ILE A 82 -1.17 11.94 -7.66
N GLY A 83 -0.79 10.70 -7.91
CA GLY A 83 0.62 10.33 -7.79
C GLY A 83 0.94 8.97 -8.30
N CYS A 84 2.19 8.61 -8.10
CA CYS A 84 2.77 7.36 -8.54
C CYS A 84 3.17 6.51 -7.34
N ASN A 85 2.93 5.21 -7.47
CA ASN A 85 3.30 4.22 -6.48
C ASN A 85 4.23 3.19 -7.10
N TYR A 86 5.30 2.90 -6.40
CA TYR A 86 6.22 1.82 -6.71
C TYR A 86 6.06 0.72 -5.67
N SER A 87 5.79 -0.49 -6.14
CA SER A 87 5.76 -1.69 -5.31
C SER A 87 6.90 -2.61 -5.75
N PRO A 88 7.85 -2.94 -4.85
CA PRO A 88 8.83 -3.97 -5.15
C PRO A 88 8.15 -5.32 -5.35
N ALA A 89 8.89 -6.26 -5.91
CA ALA A 89 8.41 -7.62 -6.10
C ALA A 89 8.04 -8.26 -4.75
N SER A 90 6.86 -8.87 -4.68
CA SER A 90 6.41 -9.64 -3.52
C SER A 90 6.41 -11.13 -3.86
N ARG A 91 6.78 -11.98 -2.91
CA ARG A 91 6.85 -13.42 -3.07
C ARG A 91 5.75 -14.10 -2.28
N ILE A 92 5.18 -15.13 -2.89
CA ILE A 92 4.26 -16.05 -2.22
C ILE A 92 4.89 -17.43 -2.26
N SER A 93 5.18 -17.97 -1.10
CA SER A 93 5.76 -19.30 -0.92
C SER A 93 4.72 -20.24 -0.36
N ALA A 94 4.72 -21.49 -0.81
CA ALA A 94 3.97 -22.57 -0.18
C ALA A 94 4.90 -23.38 0.71
N LEU A 95 4.43 -23.60 1.92
CA LEU A 95 5.00 -24.54 2.86
C LEU A 95 4.25 -25.86 2.71
N GLY A 96 4.95 -26.95 2.40
CA GLY A 96 4.30 -28.24 2.23
C GLY A 96 5.27 -29.40 2.36
N VAL A 97 4.72 -30.60 2.31
CA VAL A 97 5.46 -31.85 2.39
C VAL A 97 5.38 -32.56 1.05
N GLU A 98 6.54 -32.98 0.53
CA GLU A 98 6.63 -33.81 -0.66
C GLU A 98 6.46 -35.27 -0.27
N GLU A 99 5.66 -36.04 -1.03
CA GLU A 99 5.47 -37.45 -0.77
C GLU A 99 6.80 -38.20 -0.75
N GLY A 100 7.06 -38.90 0.35
CA GLY A 100 8.33 -39.60 0.58
C GLY A 100 9.45 -38.83 1.27
N LYS A 101 9.23 -37.54 1.59
CA LYS A 101 10.16 -36.70 2.37
C LYS A 101 9.46 -36.10 3.57
N PRO A 102 9.85 -36.42 4.81
CA PRO A 102 9.20 -35.93 6.02
C PRO A 102 9.49 -34.45 6.33
N GLU A 103 10.40 -33.82 5.60
CA GLU A 103 10.79 -32.43 5.83
C GLU A 103 9.84 -31.45 5.13
N THR A 104 9.44 -30.40 5.84
CA THR A 104 8.66 -29.30 5.27
C THR A 104 9.55 -28.49 4.33
N ILE A 105 9.18 -28.44 3.07
CA ILE A 105 9.90 -27.71 2.02
C ILE A 105 9.14 -26.41 1.71
N GLU A 106 9.86 -25.29 1.68
CA GLU A 106 9.32 -24.02 1.20
C GLU A 106 9.57 -23.93 -0.31
N LYS A 107 8.49 -23.86 -1.09
CA LYS A 107 8.57 -23.63 -2.55
C LYS A 107 7.97 -22.29 -2.90
N GLU A 108 8.72 -21.46 -3.60
CA GLU A 108 8.20 -20.23 -4.21
C GLU A 108 7.20 -20.60 -5.30
N ILE A 109 5.93 -20.16 -5.14
CA ILE A 109 4.86 -20.45 -6.10
C ILE A 109 4.66 -19.29 -7.03
N VAL A 110 4.66 -18.06 -6.50
CA VAL A 110 4.35 -16.85 -7.26
C VAL A 110 5.36 -15.78 -6.92
N ASN A 111 5.99 -15.25 -7.94
CA ASN A 111 6.80 -14.05 -7.86
C ASN A 111 6.09 -12.94 -8.63
N THR A 112 5.77 -11.83 -7.96
CA THR A 112 5.19 -10.68 -8.64
C THR A 112 6.32 -9.74 -9.06
N ASN A 113 6.22 -9.19 -10.26
CA ASN A 113 7.17 -8.18 -10.71
C ASN A 113 6.98 -6.85 -9.96
N LYS A 114 8.05 -6.06 -9.99
CA LYS A 114 8.00 -4.65 -9.61
C LYS A 114 6.89 -3.95 -10.39
N ALA A 115 6.00 -3.27 -9.71
CA ALA A 115 4.89 -2.57 -10.32
C ALA A 115 5.02 -1.07 -10.07
N PHE A 116 4.82 -0.29 -11.15
CA PHE A 116 4.71 1.15 -11.09
C PHE A 116 3.28 1.53 -11.51
N ASN A 117 2.55 2.17 -10.63
CA ASN A 117 1.14 2.45 -10.83
C ASN A 117 0.83 3.91 -10.51
N ILE A 118 -0.12 4.48 -11.26
CA ILE A 118 -0.67 5.79 -10.97
C ILE A 118 -1.92 5.60 -10.11
N GLY A 119 -2.04 6.42 -9.07
CA GLY A 119 -3.17 6.38 -8.16
C GLY A 119 -3.60 7.76 -7.71
N TYR A 120 -4.70 7.81 -6.98
CA TYR A 120 -5.15 9.02 -6.33
C TYR A 120 -5.43 8.77 -4.86
N SER A 121 -5.32 9.84 -4.06
CA SER A 121 -5.58 9.81 -2.63
C SER A 121 -6.45 11.00 -2.25
N THR A 122 -7.44 10.75 -1.42
CA THR A 122 -8.25 11.78 -0.78
C THR A 122 -8.19 11.64 0.72
N ASN A 123 -8.49 12.73 1.43
CA ASN A 123 -8.35 12.78 2.88
C ASN A 123 -9.45 13.64 3.49
N ALA A 124 -9.85 13.25 4.69
CA ALA A 124 -10.56 14.11 5.61
C ALA A 124 -9.73 14.25 6.88
N SER A 125 -9.58 15.46 7.40
CA SER A 125 -8.74 15.69 8.57
C SER A 125 -9.30 16.75 9.50
N PHE A 126 -8.95 16.62 10.77
CA PHE A 126 -9.28 17.56 11.82
C PHE A 126 -7.99 17.95 12.54
N SER A 127 -7.70 19.24 12.64
CA SER A 127 -6.49 19.77 13.23
C SER A 127 -6.80 20.67 14.40
N TYR A 128 -5.96 20.56 15.44
CA TYR A 128 -5.97 21.46 16.58
C TYR A 128 -4.69 22.29 16.60
N ILE A 129 -4.82 23.61 16.63
CA ILE A 129 -3.72 24.57 16.64
C ILE A 129 -3.23 24.68 18.09
N LEU A 130 -2.03 24.17 18.35
CA LEU A 130 -1.34 24.30 19.65
C LEU A 130 -0.63 25.66 19.79
N HIS A 131 -0.03 26.10 18.69
CA HIS A 131 0.73 27.34 18.57
C HIS A 131 0.57 27.90 17.16
N PRO A 132 0.73 29.18 16.88
CA PRO A 132 0.63 29.73 15.51
C PRO A 132 1.39 28.92 14.46
N ASN A 133 2.53 28.34 14.82
CA ASN A 133 3.36 27.56 13.91
C ASN A 133 3.26 26.05 14.11
N LEU A 134 2.38 25.55 14.99
CA LEU A 134 2.31 24.13 15.33
C LEU A 134 0.85 23.66 15.46
N ASN A 135 0.50 22.62 14.75
CA ASN A 135 -0.77 21.93 14.95
C ASN A 135 -0.61 20.41 15.00
N VAL A 136 -1.54 19.78 15.68
CA VAL A 136 -1.73 18.32 15.67
C VAL A 136 -2.95 18.01 14.84
N ARG A 137 -2.84 17.04 13.96
CA ARG A 137 -3.88 16.63 13.04
C ARG A 137 -4.18 15.14 13.18
N VAL A 138 -5.46 14.80 13.22
CA VAL A 138 -5.98 13.45 13.01
C VAL A 138 -6.60 13.39 11.63
N PHE A 139 -6.38 12.28 10.91
CA PHE A 139 -6.82 12.18 9.54
C PHE A 139 -7.29 10.77 9.16
N LEU A 140 -8.13 10.74 8.15
CA LEU A 140 -8.57 9.53 7.45
C LEU A 140 -8.20 9.68 5.97
N ASP A 141 -7.24 8.88 5.51
CA ASP A 141 -6.79 8.85 4.11
C ASP A 141 -7.42 7.66 3.40
N TYR A 142 -7.98 7.90 2.22
CA TYR A 142 -8.36 6.88 1.27
C TYR A 142 -7.47 6.96 0.04
N THR A 143 -6.82 5.85 -0.31
CA THR A 143 -5.95 5.77 -1.47
C THR A 143 -6.43 4.66 -2.39
N PHE A 144 -6.53 4.97 -3.68
CA PHE A 144 -6.97 4.09 -4.74
C PHE A 144 -5.87 3.97 -5.79
N ILE A 145 -5.41 2.74 -6.05
CA ILE A 145 -4.33 2.45 -6.98
C ILE A 145 -4.79 1.33 -7.90
N PRO A 146 -5.18 1.62 -9.16
CA PRO A 146 -5.40 0.59 -10.16
C PRO A 146 -4.05 -0.03 -10.52
N SER A 147 -3.82 -1.25 -10.07
CA SER A 147 -2.52 -1.91 -10.20
C SER A 147 -2.58 -3.06 -11.21
N ARG A 148 -1.55 -3.13 -12.05
CA ARG A 148 -1.28 -4.27 -12.90
C ARG A 148 -0.16 -5.08 -12.29
N PHE A 149 -0.47 -6.27 -11.82
CA PHE A 149 0.53 -7.22 -11.37
C PHE A 149 0.75 -8.28 -12.42
N VAL A 150 2.00 -8.54 -12.73
CA VAL A 150 2.39 -9.68 -13.54
C VAL A 150 2.91 -10.74 -12.59
N SER A 151 2.24 -11.88 -12.53
CA SER A 151 2.64 -13.01 -11.71
C SER A 151 3.29 -14.07 -12.59
N TYR A 152 4.37 -14.64 -12.11
CA TYR A 152 5.03 -15.77 -12.75
C TYR A 152 4.87 -16.99 -11.86
N ILE A 153 4.38 -18.09 -12.43
CA ILE A 153 4.39 -19.39 -11.76
C ILE A 153 5.71 -20.05 -12.13
N ALA A 154 6.54 -20.30 -11.15
CA ALA A 154 7.77 -21.03 -11.35
C ALA A 154 7.44 -22.52 -11.66
N ASN A 155 7.49 -22.91 -12.92
CA ASN A 155 7.39 -24.30 -13.32
C ASN A 155 8.82 -24.79 -13.65
N PRO A 156 9.39 -25.75 -12.91
CA PRO A 156 10.74 -26.24 -13.16
C PRO A 156 10.92 -27.00 -14.49
N GLN A 157 9.84 -27.28 -15.21
CA GLN A 157 9.88 -28.07 -16.45
C GLN A 157 9.42 -27.37 -17.74
N LYS A 158 8.86 -26.15 -17.63
CA LYS A 158 8.44 -25.35 -18.79
C LYS A 158 8.62 -23.86 -18.49
N GLU A 159 8.93 -23.10 -19.54
CA GLU A 159 8.96 -21.63 -19.53
C GLU A 159 7.84 -21.05 -18.68
N THR A 160 8.24 -20.09 -17.85
CA THR A 160 7.39 -19.33 -16.92
C THR A 160 6.09 -18.90 -17.54
N ASP A 161 4.97 -19.51 -17.11
CA ASP A 161 3.65 -19.04 -17.49
C ASP A 161 3.43 -17.65 -16.86
N ARG A 162 3.28 -16.66 -17.72
CA ARG A 162 3.04 -15.27 -17.35
C ARG A 162 1.56 -15.01 -17.23
N PHE A 163 1.09 -14.62 -16.06
CA PHE A 163 -0.30 -14.22 -15.83
C PHE A 163 -0.37 -12.73 -15.52
N GLU A 164 -1.13 -11.98 -16.28
CA GLU A 164 -1.46 -10.60 -15.96
C GLU A 164 -2.73 -10.55 -15.10
N HIS A 165 -2.60 -9.97 -13.93
CA HIS A 165 -3.73 -9.72 -13.05
C HIS A 165 -3.94 -8.21 -12.88
N HIS A 166 -5.14 -7.76 -13.22
CA HIS A 166 -5.58 -6.42 -12.88
C HIS A 166 -6.19 -6.45 -11.48
N LYS A 167 -5.54 -5.83 -10.51
CA LYS A 167 -6.06 -5.68 -9.15
C LYS A 167 -6.08 -4.21 -8.80
N THR A 168 -7.18 -3.79 -8.20
CA THR A 168 -7.27 -2.46 -7.61
C THR A 168 -6.89 -2.56 -6.15
N LEU A 169 -5.88 -1.80 -5.75
CA LEU A 169 -5.52 -1.65 -4.35
C LEU A 169 -6.28 -0.46 -3.78
N GLN A 170 -6.99 -0.70 -2.69
CA GLN A 170 -7.71 0.33 -1.94
C GLN A 170 -7.20 0.28 -0.50
N THR A 171 -6.77 1.43 0.01
CA THR A 171 -6.33 1.52 1.39
C THR A 171 -7.10 2.62 2.12
N LEU A 172 -7.52 2.31 3.33
CA LEU A 172 -8.08 3.27 4.27
C LEU A 172 -7.13 3.35 5.45
N THR A 173 -6.57 4.54 5.68
CA THR A 173 -5.57 4.78 6.72
C THR A 173 -6.08 5.82 7.70
N LEU A 174 -6.21 5.42 8.96
CA LEU A 174 -6.42 6.35 10.07
C LEU A 174 -5.05 6.70 10.66
N GLY A 175 -4.79 7.99 10.86
CA GLY A 175 -3.50 8.43 11.38
C GLY A 175 -3.54 9.75 12.11
N ALA A 176 -2.38 10.08 12.68
CA ALA A 176 -2.13 11.36 13.31
C ALA A 176 -0.82 11.96 12.79
N SER A 177 -0.72 13.28 12.78
CA SER A 177 0.49 14.01 12.37
C SER A 177 0.68 15.27 13.19
N VAL A 178 1.93 15.68 13.28
CA VAL A 178 2.32 16.99 13.77
C VAL A 178 2.74 17.81 12.57
N ASN A 179 2.17 19.01 12.41
CA ASN A 179 2.47 19.88 11.29
C ASN A 179 3.11 21.17 11.80
N ILE A 180 4.21 21.55 11.14
CA ILE A 180 4.91 22.82 11.37
C ILE A 180 4.53 23.75 10.22
N MET A 181 4.01 24.92 10.56
CA MET A 181 3.70 25.98 9.60
C MET A 181 4.89 26.93 9.52
N LEU A 182 5.46 27.03 8.32
CA LEU A 182 6.52 27.99 8.01
C LEU A 182 5.87 29.17 7.27
N TRP A 183 6.03 30.36 7.84
CA TRP A 183 5.51 31.62 7.26
C TRP A 183 6.65 32.32 6.52
#